data_8ab514b0afc4042376da6fe751f9c5fa
#
_entry.id   8ab514b0afc4042376da6fe751f9c5fa
#
_cell.length_a   1.000
_cell.length_b   1.000
_cell.length_c   1.000
_cell.angle_alpha   90.00
_cell.angle_beta   90.00
_cell.angle_gamma   90.00
#
_symmetry.space_group_name_H-M   'P 1'
#
loop_
_entity.id
_entity.type
_entity.pdbx_description
1 polymer ?
#
loop_
_entity_poly.entity_id
_entity_poly.type
_entity_poly.pdbx_seq_one_letter_code
_entity_poly.pdbx_strand_id
1 'polypeptide(L)'
;MIFVLLDGCRWDRTNISNDFKELQSEGTFFNNVTAAIPYTAGAVNVIFSGLYGKDNGIDAYSKLLALKKSIKVLPEILQENGYFTSCDLIHDKIVSKRGYDIHQAHKSGADYFSIHSELLKKSFEMASGKPVFTFLHHSLIHDVVVNEILPKYEYDDKSYYEQKEQNLARYDKLFLEACSYAKKIKKVIDSMVNSRDTIIIFLSDHGTASGERFGERNYGSYTYEETIRTFYLFIGQKILKKQTSDNLLSTIDILPTVLDLCGINVNFKLPGKSFADVIKEGITKNHGTKYAFSETGALHGLYPSPEKPNVFCIKTSKYKLIYFETPNEWSLFDLENDPLEQKNIF
;
A
#
# COMPACT_ATOMS: atom_id res chain seq x y z
N MET A 1 10.19 12.27 -8.04
CA MET A 1 9.76 11.01 -7.40
C MET A 1 8.32 10.72 -7.80
N ILE A 2 8.02 9.49 -8.18
CA ILE A 2 6.67 9.09 -8.62
C ILE A 2 6.24 7.86 -7.84
N PHE A 3 5.13 7.95 -7.13
CA PHE A 3 4.47 6.82 -6.48
C PHE A 3 3.34 6.31 -7.38
N VAL A 4 3.31 5.02 -7.61
CA VAL A 4 2.26 4.31 -8.35
C VAL A 4 1.64 3.29 -7.40
N LEU A 5 0.53 3.67 -6.79
CA LEU A 5 -0.24 2.79 -5.92
C LEU A 5 -1.07 1.83 -6.77
N LEU A 6 -0.89 0.55 -6.56
CA LEU A 6 -1.70 -0.54 -7.08
C LEU A 6 -2.60 -1.03 -5.93
N ASP A 7 -3.76 -0.39 -5.77
CA ASP A 7 -4.68 -0.59 -4.66
C ASP A 7 -5.15 -2.04 -4.55
N GLY A 8 -5.03 -2.60 -3.36
CA GLY A 8 -5.48 -3.95 -3.05
C GLY A 8 -4.70 -5.08 -3.71
N CYS A 9 -3.50 -4.80 -4.26
CA CYS A 9 -2.67 -5.80 -4.91
C CYS A 9 -1.97 -6.72 -3.89
N ARG A 10 -2.18 -8.03 -4.04
CA ARG A 10 -1.64 -9.08 -3.16
C ARG A 10 -0.19 -9.41 -3.49
N TRP A 11 0.61 -9.61 -2.44
CA TRP A 11 2.01 -10.01 -2.53
C TRP A 11 2.20 -11.40 -3.17
N ASP A 12 1.30 -12.36 -2.85
CA ASP A 12 1.40 -13.77 -3.29
C ASP A 12 1.04 -13.96 -4.78
N ARG A 13 0.53 -12.90 -5.44
CA ARG A 13 0.18 -12.91 -6.86
C ARG A 13 1.25 -12.25 -7.75
N THR A 14 2.27 -11.64 -7.18
CA THR A 14 3.32 -10.94 -7.96
C THR A 14 4.03 -11.83 -8.98
N ASN A 15 4.06 -13.15 -8.72
CA ASN A 15 4.71 -14.12 -9.59
C ASN A 15 3.86 -14.62 -10.77
N ILE A 16 2.55 -14.29 -10.84
CA ILE A 16 1.71 -14.72 -11.99
C ILE A 16 1.83 -13.77 -13.19
N SER A 17 2.33 -12.54 -12.99
CA SER A 17 2.44 -11.51 -14.03
C SER A 17 3.87 -11.45 -14.60
N ASN A 18 4.00 -11.65 -15.91
CA ASN A 18 5.27 -11.43 -16.61
C ASN A 18 5.63 -9.94 -16.66
N ASP A 19 4.63 -9.05 -16.83
CA ASP A 19 4.86 -7.61 -16.83
C ASP A 19 5.43 -7.13 -15.49
N PHE A 20 4.95 -7.67 -14.37
CA PHE A 20 5.47 -7.30 -13.06
C PHE A 20 6.85 -7.89 -12.78
N LYS A 21 7.12 -9.13 -13.24
CA LYS A 21 8.48 -9.72 -13.18
C LYS A 21 9.50 -8.90 -13.95
N GLU A 22 9.13 -8.38 -15.12
CA GLU A 22 10.01 -7.49 -15.88
C GLU A 22 10.31 -6.22 -15.07
N LEU A 23 9.29 -5.57 -14.47
CA LEU A 23 9.47 -4.41 -13.59
C LEU A 23 10.37 -4.74 -12.40
N GLN A 24 10.17 -5.88 -11.72
CA GLN A 24 11.02 -6.31 -10.61
C GLN A 24 12.49 -6.43 -11.01
N SER A 25 12.76 -6.85 -12.26
CA SER A 25 14.13 -6.97 -12.76
C SER A 25 14.85 -5.62 -12.91
N GLU A 26 14.13 -4.52 -12.92
CA GLU A 26 14.67 -3.17 -13.10
C GLU A 26 15.00 -2.46 -11.79
N GLY A 27 14.68 -3.05 -10.64
CA GLY A 27 14.85 -2.38 -9.35
C GLY A 27 15.09 -3.31 -8.17
N THR A 28 14.80 -2.77 -6.98
CA THR A 28 14.83 -3.47 -5.69
C THR A 28 13.40 -3.72 -5.23
N PHE A 29 13.05 -4.97 -5.04
CA PHE A 29 11.72 -5.45 -4.68
C PHE A 29 11.68 -5.96 -3.24
N PHE A 30 10.70 -5.51 -2.47
CA PHE A 30 10.42 -5.94 -1.11
C PHE A 30 9.05 -6.62 -1.09
N ASN A 31 9.01 -7.91 -0.78
CA ASN A 31 7.78 -8.72 -0.85
C ASN A 31 7.18 -9.03 0.53
N ASN A 32 7.73 -8.50 1.61
CA ASN A 32 7.27 -8.74 2.97
C ASN A 32 7.09 -7.43 3.74
N VAL A 33 6.20 -6.59 3.22
CA VAL A 33 5.82 -5.32 3.85
C VAL A 33 4.47 -5.51 4.54
N THR A 34 4.37 -5.16 5.81
CA THR A 34 3.12 -5.24 6.57
C THR A 34 2.38 -3.91 6.54
N ALA A 35 1.17 -3.90 6.00
CA ALA A 35 0.25 -2.77 6.10
C ALA A 35 -0.18 -2.58 7.55
N ALA A 36 0.04 -1.41 8.10
CA ALA A 36 -0.37 -1.10 9.48
C ALA A 36 -1.90 -1.01 9.62
N ILE A 37 -2.60 -0.73 8.51
CA ILE A 37 -4.06 -0.68 8.42
C ILE A 37 -4.46 -1.29 7.07
N PRO A 38 -5.35 -2.31 7.03
CA PRO A 38 -5.70 -3.01 5.80
C PRO A 38 -6.87 -2.38 5.03
N TYR A 39 -6.91 -1.06 4.90
CA TYR A 39 -7.82 -0.33 4.00
C TYR A 39 -7.17 0.98 3.55
N THR A 40 -7.47 1.40 2.32
CA THR A 40 -6.75 2.42 1.56
C THR A 40 -6.51 3.73 2.31
N ALA A 41 -7.57 4.35 2.84
CA ALA A 41 -7.41 5.66 3.49
C ALA A 41 -6.53 5.58 4.75
N GLY A 42 -6.65 4.52 5.55
CA GLY A 42 -5.79 4.27 6.70
C GLY A 42 -4.34 4.02 6.26
N ALA A 43 -4.15 3.08 5.33
CA ALA A 43 -2.82 2.67 4.86
C ALA A 43 -2.05 3.82 4.21
N VAL A 44 -2.67 4.60 3.30
CA VAL A 44 -2.00 5.70 2.61
C VAL A 44 -1.62 6.83 3.59
N ASN A 45 -2.47 7.12 4.59
CA ASN A 45 -2.13 8.11 5.60
C ASN A 45 -1.02 7.63 6.55
N VAL A 46 -0.90 6.33 6.82
CA VAL A 46 0.26 5.74 7.50
C VAL A 46 1.53 5.91 6.64
N ILE A 47 1.48 5.57 5.36
CA ILE A 47 2.59 5.72 4.41
C ILE A 47 3.08 7.16 4.35
N PHE A 48 2.17 8.14 4.29
CA PHE A 48 2.52 9.55 4.14
C PHE A 48 2.92 10.24 5.43
N SER A 49 2.42 9.79 6.59
CA SER A 49 2.79 10.35 7.89
C SER A 49 3.96 9.62 8.55
N GLY A 50 4.25 8.38 8.17
CA GLY A 50 5.20 7.49 8.86
C GLY A 50 4.76 7.13 10.28
N LEU A 51 3.47 7.28 10.60
CA LEU A 51 2.90 7.08 11.94
C LEU A 51 1.75 6.07 11.89
N TYR A 52 1.57 5.30 12.95
CA TYR A 52 0.42 4.44 13.12
C TYR A 52 -0.88 5.25 13.19
N GLY A 53 -2.02 4.63 12.90
CA GLY A 53 -3.34 5.26 12.87
C GLY A 53 -3.69 6.01 14.17
N LYS A 54 -3.42 5.42 15.31
CA LYS A 54 -3.61 6.04 16.64
C LYS A 54 -2.83 7.36 16.78
N ASP A 55 -1.62 7.44 16.23
CA ASP A 55 -0.76 8.61 16.36
C ASP A 55 -1.13 9.69 15.34
N ASN A 56 -1.46 9.32 14.08
CA ASN A 56 -1.85 10.26 13.05
C ASN A 56 -3.33 10.70 13.13
N GLY A 57 -4.19 9.93 13.82
CA GLY A 57 -5.61 10.20 14.04
C GLY A 57 -6.57 9.40 13.14
N ILE A 58 -6.06 8.59 12.19
CA ILE A 58 -6.87 7.78 11.27
C ILE A 58 -6.69 6.30 11.63
N ASP A 59 -7.28 5.89 12.75
CA ASP A 59 -7.23 4.53 13.28
C ASP A 59 -8.56 3.77 13.10
N ALA A 60 -9.59 4.44 12.56
CA ALA A 60 -10.89 3.85 12.33
C ALA A 60 -11.58 4.44 11.10
N TYR A 61 -12.53 3.72 10.55
CA TYR A 61 -13.20 4.12 9.31
C TYR A 61 -14.04 5.40 9.45
N SER A 62 -14.67 5.63 10.61
CA SER A 62 -15.37 6.89 10.92
C SER A 62 -14.41 8.10 10.99
N LYS A 63 -13.11 7.86 11.08
CA LYS A 63 -12.09 8.89 11.25
C LYS A 63 -11.26 9.16 9.98
N LEU A 64 -11.75 8.83 8.80
CA LEU A 64 -11.02 9.01 7.52
C LEU A 64 -10.53 10.44 7.27
N LEU A 65 -11.18 11.45 7.87
CA LEU A 65 -10.81 12.87 7.75
C LEU A 65 -10.14 13.43 9.00
N ALA A 66 -9.83 12.58 9.98
CA ALA A 66 -9.35 13.02 11.30
C ALA A 66 -7.83 13.17 11.39
N LEU A 67 -7.10 13.21 10.25
CA LEU A 67 -5.66 13.46 10.25
C LEU A 67 -5.33 14.71 11.08
N LYS A 68 -4.56 14.53 12.14
CA LYS A 68 -4.19 15.60 13.07
C LYS A 68 -3.46 16.72 12.33
N LYS A 69 -3.88 17.96 12.55
CA LYS A 69 -3.27 19.15 11.89
C LYS A 69 -1.79 19.34 12.20
N SER A 70 -1.34 18.87 13.37
CA SER A 70 0.07 18.93 13.79
C SER A 70 0.97 17.92 13.08
N ILE A 71 0.41 16.92 12.40
CA ILE A 71 1.18 15.89 11.70
C ILE A 71 1.47 16.38 10.29
N LYS A 72 2.75 16.44 9.92
CA LYS A 72 3.18 16.67 8.55
C LYS A 72 3.12 15.37 7.76
N VAL A 73 2.69 15.47 6.50
CA VAL A 73 2.63 14.36 5.57
C VAL A 73 3.62 14.55 4.43
N LEU A 74 4.00 13.46 3.78
CA LEU A 74 5.00 13.45 2.72
C LEU A 74 4.82 14.58 1.68
N PRO A 75 3.62 14.85 1.12
CA PRO A 75 3.46 15.95 0.15
C PRO A 75 3.82 17.32 0.74
N GLU A 76 3.44 17.62 1.99
CA GLU A 76 3.81 18.88 2.66
C GLU A 76 5.32 19.00 2.84
N ILE A 77 5.98 17.92 3.29
CA ILE A 77 7.43 17.91 3.48
C ILE A 77 8.14 18.13 2.15
N LEU A 78 7.70 17.49 1.09
CA LEU A 78 8.29 17.64 -0.24
C LEU A 78 8.03 19.03 -0.82
N GLN A 79 6.82 19.60 -0.67
CA GLN A 79 6.51 20.95 -1.12
C GLN A 79 7.37 22.00 -0.39
N GLU A 80 7.55 21.86 0.93
CA GLU A 80 8.44 22.72 1.73
C GLU A 80 9.91 22.61 1.28
N ASN A 81 10.31 21.48 0.69
CA ASN A 81 11.63 21.28 0.10
C ASN A 81 11.70 21.57 -1.40
N GLY A 82 10.75 22.34 -1.93
CA GLY A 82 10.79 22.91 -3.26
C GLY A 82 10.24 22.00 -4.36
N TYR A 83 9.62 20.87 -4.06
CA TYR A 83 8.98 20.01 -5.02
C TYR A 83 7.66 20.61 -5.51
N PHE A 84 7.36 20.42 -6.79
CA PHE A 84 6.00 20.52 -7.33
C PHE A 84 5.29 19.19 -7.03
N THR A 85 4.10 19.26 -6.45
CA THR A 85 3.42 18.08 -5.91
C THR A 85 2.05 17.88 -6.53
N SER A 86 1.74 16.65 -6.94
CA SER A 86 0.46 16.32 -7.56
C SER A 86 -0.04 14.94 -7.15
N CYS A 87 -1.36 14.75 -7.18
CA CYS A 87 -1.97 13.44 -7.03
C CYS A 87 -3.24 13.27 -7.85
N ASP A 88 -3.52 12.02 -8.20
CA ASP A 88 -4.81 11.54 -8.66
C ASP A 88 -5.25 10.36 -7.78
N LEU A 89 -6.47 10.41 -7.26
CA LEU A 89 -6.99 9.53 -6.22
C LEU A 89 -8.32 8.90 -6.65
N ILE A 90 -8.69 7.79 -6.05
CA ILE A 90 -10.04 7.22 -6.20
C ILE A 90 -11.13 8.15 -5.62
N HIS A 91 -10.80 8.91 -4.58
CA HIS A 91 -11.69 9.84 -3.93
C HIS A 91 -10.88 10.99 -3.29
N ASP A 92 -11.39 12.22 -3.35
CA ASP A 92 -10.70 13.42 -2.86
C ASP A 92 -10.45 13.47 -1.34
N LYS A 93 -11.04 12.52 -0.59
CA LYS A 93 -10.90 12.40 0.87
C LYS A 93 -9.92 11.32 1.32
N ILE A 94 -9.30 10.57 0.39
CA ILE A 94 -8.34 9.52 0.76
C ILE A 94 -7.13 10.09 1.51
N VAL A 95 -6.63 11.23 1.05
CA VAL A 95 -5.56 11.98 1.73
C VAL A 95 -5.94 13.44 1.87
N SER A 96 -5.28 14.12 2.81
CA SER A 96 -5.40 15.57 2.97
C SER A 96 -4.95 16.31 1.70
N LYS A 97 -5.63 17.42 1.38
CA LYS A 97 -5.19 18.32 0.28
C LYS A 97 -3.91 19.09 0.60
N ARG A 98 -3.43 19.02 1.84
CA ARG A 98 -2.22 19.72 2.29
C ARG A 98 -0.99 19.26 1.52
N GLY A 99 -0.19 20.21 1.07
CA GLY A 99 1.07 19.96 0.39
C GLY A 99 0.94 19.53 -1.08
N TYR A 100 -0.23 19.70 -1.72
CA TYR A 100 -0.42 19.44 -3.15
C TYR A 100 -0.66 20.71 -3.94
N ASP A 101 0.08 20.87 -5.07
CA ASP A 101 -0.17 21.89 -6.08
C ASP A 101 -1.33 21.47 -7.02
N ILE A 102 -1.44 20.16 -7.33
CA ILE A 102 -2.58 19.56 -8.02
C ILE A 102 -3.12 18.41 -7.16
N HIS A 103 -4.35 18.54 -6.71
CA HIS A 103 -5.08 17.47 -5.99
C HIS A 103 -6.37 17.18 -6.75
N GLN A 104 -6.44 16.02 -7.39
CA GLN A 104 -7.61 15.59 -8.17
C GLN A 104 -8.01 14.15 -7.80
N ALA A 105 -9.21 13.77 -8.22
CA ALA A 105 -9.73 12.42 -8.07
C ALA A 105 -10.43 12.00 -9.36
N HIS A 106 -10.23 10.74 -9.75
CA HIS A 106 -10.92 10.12 -10.87
C HIS A 106 -12.28 9.56 -10.43
N LYS A 107 -13.08 9.16 -11.42
CA LYS A 107 -14.33 8.42 -11.18
C LYS A 107 -14.06 6.92 -11.27
N SER A 108 -14.84 6.12 -10.57
CA SER A 108 -14.81 4.66 -10.72
C SER A 108 -14.99 4.25 -12.19
N GLY A 109 -14.20 3.29 -12.65
CA GLY A 109 -14.17 2.84 -14.04
C GLY A 109 -13.54 3.80 -15.04
N ALA A 110 -12.77 4.79 -14.57
CA ALA A 110 -12.04 5.72 -15.42
C ALA A 110 -10.92 5.05 -16.22
N ASP A 111 -10.49 5.68 -17.30
CA ASP A 111 -9.25 5.32 -17.98
C ASP A 111 -8.05 5.86 -17.17
N TYR A 112 -7.61 5.07 -16.18
CA TYR A 112 -6.47 5.42 -15.31
C TYR A 112 -5.22 5.76 -16.11
N PHE A 113 -4.98 5.05 -17.21
CA PHE A 113 -3.77 5.25 -18.00
C PHE A 113 -3.75 6.64 -18.65
N SER A 114 -4.84 7.06 -19.27
CA SER A 114 -4.96 8.39 -19.89
C SER A 114 -4.89 9.49 -18.84
N ILE A 115 -5.66 9.39 -17.75
CA ILE A 115 -5.69 10.39 -16.67
C ILE A 115 -4.31 10.57 -16.04
N HIS A 116 -3.64 9.47 -15.70
CA HIS A 116 -2.34 9.51 -15.04
C HIS A 116 -1.23 10.00 -15.99
N SER A 117 -1.29 9.65 -17.28
CA SER A 117 -0.36 10.15 -18.30
C SER A 117 -0.50 11.66 -18.49
N GLU A 118 -1.74 12.17 -18.50
CA GLU A 118 -2.01 13.61 -18.61
C GLU A 118 -1.55 14.36 -17.34
N LEU A 119 -1.84 13.82 -16.15
CA LEU A 119 -1.38 14.41 -14.89
C LEU A 119 0.13 14.49 -14.81
N LEU A 120 0.85 13.42 -15.20
CA LEU A 120 2.31 13.43 -15.26
C LEU A 120 2.81 14.55 -16.19
N LYS A 121 2.31 14.61 -17.43
CA LYS A 121 2.67 15.66 -18.39
C LYS A 121 2.47 17.06 -17.81
N LYS A 122 1.26 17.31 -17.30
CA LYS A 122 0.91 18.59 -16.68
C LYS A 122 1.81 18.95 -15.50
N SER A 123 2.13 17.94 -14.65
CA SER A 123 2.99 18.14 -13.47
C SER A 123 4.40 18.54 -13.87
N PHE A 124 5.00 17.89 -14.89
CA PHE A 124 6.33 18.27 -15.39
C PHE A 124 6.35 19.64 -16.06
N GLU A 125 5.31 19.98 -16.83
CA GLU A 125 5.18 21.30 -17.48
C GLU A 125 5.06 22.40 -16.41
N MET A 126 4.18 22.24 -15.42
CA MET A 126 3.93 23.25 -14.39
C MET A 126 5.04 23.37 -13.37
N ALA A 127 5.82 22.32 -13.15
CA ALA A 127 6.94 22.35 -12.21
C ALA A 127 8.03 23.37 -12.56
N SER A 128 8.15 23.76 -13.84
CA SER A 128 9.08 24.80 -14.27
C SER A 128 10.51 24.58 -13.78
N GLY A 129 11.02 23.33 -13.88
CA GLY A 129 12.37 22.95 -13.44
C GLY A 129 12.49 22.52 -11.98
N LYS A 130 11.45 22.65 -11.17
CA LYS A 130 11.43 22.09 -9.82
C LYS A 130 11.41 20.55 -9.85
N PRO A 131 11.93 19.87 -8.83
CA PRO A 131 11.70 18.44 -8.67
C PRO A 131 10.20 18.14 -8.51
N VAL A 132 9.74 17.02 -9.05
CA VAL A 132 8.32 16.65 -9.08
C VAL A 132 8.07 15.47 -8.15
N PHE A 133 6.98 15.55 -7.38
CA PHE A 133 6.35 14.43 -6.71
C PHE A 133 4.95 14.21 -7.29
N THR A 134 4.68 13.00 -7.76
CA THR A 134 3.34 12.63 -8.24
C THR A 134 2.91 11.33 -7.58
N PHE A 135 1.69 11.31 -7.03
CA PHE A 135 1.05 10.11 -6.49
C PHE A 135 -0.11 9.69 -7.40
N LEU A 136 0.02 8.51 -8.01
CA LEU A 136 -0.94 7.93 -8.95
C LEU A 136 -1.64 6.75 -8.28
N HIS A 137 -2.96 6.83 -8.09
CA HIS A 137 -3.75 5.80 -7.45
C HIS A 137 -4.51 4.98 -8.49
N HIS A 138 -4.01 3.79 -8.81
CA HIS A 138 -4.69 2.83 -9.68
C HIS A 138 -5.63 1.96 -8.85
N SER A 139 -6.95 2.14 -8.98
CA SER A 139 -7.98 1.60 -8.08
C SER A 139 -8.86 0.51 -8.69
N LEU A 140 -8.44 -0.14 -9.78
CA LEU A 140 -9.26 -1.13 -10.50
C LEU A 140 -9.83 -2.23 -9.60
N ILE A 141 -9.00 -2.83 -8.73
CA ILE A 141 -9.43 -3.90 -7.82
C ILE A 141 -10.45 -3.35 -6.82
N HIS A 142 -10.17 -2.19 -6.24
CA HIS A 142 -11.10 -1.51 -5.33
C HIS A 142 -12.46 -1.25 -5.99
N ASP A 143 -12.47 -0.73 -7.21
CA ASP A 143 -13.69 -0.44 -7.95
C ASP A 143 -14.57 -1.68 -8.15
N VAL A 144 -13.97 -2.81 -8.50
CA VAL A 144 -14.70 -4.08 -8.64
C VAL A 144 -15.22 -4.57 -7.30
N VAL A 145 -14.43 -4.45 -6.23
CA VAL A 145 -14.88 -4.81 -4.88
C VAL A 145 -16.12 -4.00 -4.49
N VAL A 146 -16.06 -2.68 -4.62
CA VAL A 146 -17.14 -1.77 -4.19
C VAL A 146 -18.37 -1.87 -5.07
N ASN A 147 -18.21 -2.03 -6.39
CA ASN A 147 -19.33 -1.98 -7.33
C ASN A 147 -19.96 -3.37 -7.62
N GLU A 148 -19.21 -4.45 -7.45
CA GLU A 148 -19.69 -5.78 -7.84
C GLU A 148 -19.77 -6.79 -6.68
N ILE A 149 -18.84 -6.73 -5.73
CA ILE A 149 -18.76 -7.71 -4.64
C ILE A 149 -19.61 -7.29 -3.45
N LEU A 150 -19.35 -6.11 -2.92
CA LEU A 150 -20.04 -5.62 -1.70
C LEU A 150 -21.57 -5.46 -1.88
N PRO A 151 -22.08 -5.01 -3.04
CA PRO A 151 -23.53 -4.92 -3.24
C PRO A 151 -24.21 -6.28 -3.43
N LYS A 152 -23.44 -7.30 -3.86
CA LYS A 152 -23.99 -8.61 -4.21
C LYS A 152 -24.01 -9.60 -3.05
N TYR A 153 -23.01 -9.54 -2.18
CA TYR A 153 -22.84 -10.51 -1.11
C TYR A 153 -22.79 -9.81 0.25
N GLU A 154 -23.51 -10.30 1.24
CA GLU A 154 -23.35 -9.91 2.63
C GLU A 154 -22.09 -10.57 3.23
N TYR A 155 -21.60 -10.04 4.38
CA TYR A 155 -20.38 -10.54 5.01
C TYR A 155 -20.47 -12.01 5.47
N ASP A 156 -21.69 -12.53 5.71
CA ASP A 156 -22.01 -13.89 6.14
C ASP A 156 -22.61 -14.77 5.02
N ASP A 157 -22.66 -14.27 3.80
CA ASP A 157 -23.16 -15.03 2.65
C ASP A 157 -22.19 -16.18 2.30
N LYS A 158 -22.55 -17.39 2.73
CA LYS A 158 -21.75 -18.60 2.52
C LYS A 158 -21.43 -18.87 1.06
N SER A 159 -22.33 -18.50 0.14
CA SER A 159 -22.14 -18.72 -1.28
C SER A 159 -20.90 -18.01 -1.85
N TYR A 160 -20.48 -16.88 -1.25
CA TYR A 160 -19.25 -16.19 -1.63
C TYR A 160 -18.01 -17.01 -1.25
N TYR A 161 -18.00 -17.59 -0.05
CA TYR A 161 -16.84 -18.34 0.48
C TYR A 161 -16.73 -19.73 -0.16
N GLU A 162 -17.85 -20.34 -0.57
CA GLU A 162 -17.88 -21.58 -1.32
C GLU A 162 -17.31 -21.44 -2.74
N GLN A 163 -17.27 -20.21 -3.29
CA GLN A 163 -16.72 -19.88 -4.60
C GLN A 163 -15.31 -19.29 -4.56
N LYS A 164 -14.53 -19.58 -3.51
CA LYS A 164 -13.20 -19.02 -3.28
C LYS A 164 -12.28 -19.11 -4.51
N GLU A 165 -12.26 -20.23 -5.21
CA GLU A 165 -11.41 -20.42 -6.40
C GLU A 165 -11.83 -19.50 -7.55
N GLN A 166 -13.14 -19.35 -7.80
CA GLN A 166 -13.67 -18.44 -8.81
C GLN A 166 -13.42 -16.98 -8.45
N ASN A 167 -13.55 -16.62 -7.15
CA ASN A 167 -13.23 -15.30 -6.66
C ASN A 167 -11.75 -14.97 -6.87
N LEU A 168 -10.85 -15.91 -6.55
CA LEU A 168 -9.42 -15.75 -6.77
C LEU A 168 -9.08 -15.65 -8.26
N ALA A 169 -9.70 -16.46 -9.12
CA ALA A 169 -9.51 -16.39 -10.57
C ALA A 169 -9.99 -15.05 -11.18
N ARG A 170 -11.07 -14.47 -10.64
CA ARG A 170 -11.52 -13.11 -10.99
C ARG A 170 -10.50 -12.07 -10.53
N TYR A 171 -10.05 -12.17 -9.28
CA TYR A 171 -9.00 -11.30 -8.72
C TYR A 171 -7.73 -11.33 -9.56
N ASP A 172 -7.27 -12.52 -9.97
CA ASP A 172 -6.06 -12.69 -10.79
C ASP A 172 -6.13 -11.93 -12.12
N LYS A 173 -7.30 -11.87 -12.77
CA LYS A 173 -7.48 -11.07 -13.99
C LYS A 173 -7.25 -9.57 -13.70
N LEU A 174 -7.86 -9.05 -12.64
CA LEU A 174 -7.69 -7.65 -12.24
C LEU A 174 -6.24 -7.33 -11.85
N PHE A 175 -5.58 -8.26 -11.15
CA PHE A 175 -4.17 -8.14 -10.80
C PHE A 175 -3.27 -8.07 -12.05
N LEU A 176 -3.52 -8.91 -13.05
CA LEU A 176 -2.79 -8.88 -14.32
C LEU A 176 -3.00 -7.56 -15.07
N GLU A 177 -4.22 -7.01 -15.06
CA GLU A 177 -4.52 -5.70 -15.64
C GLU A 177 -3.79 -4.57 -14.90
N ALA A 178 -3.76 -4.59 -13.57
CA ALA A 178 -3.00 -3.63 -12.77
C ALA A 178 -1.48 -3.71 -13.07
N CYS A 179 -0.93 -4.90 -13.25
CA CYS A 179 0.47 -5.08 -13.64
C CYS A 179 0.75 -4.56 -15.07
N SER A 180 -0.16 -4.80 -16.01
CA SER A 180 -0.06 -4.25 -17.38
C SER A 180 -0.11 -2.73 -17.37
N TYR A 181 -1.01 -2.13 -16.57
CA TYR A 181 -1.03 -0.68 -16.34
C TYR A 181 0.30 -0.19 -15.77
N ALA A 182 0.84 -0.83 -14.73
CA ALA A 182 2.12 -0.45 -14.11
C ALA A 182 3.27 -0.40 -15.15
N LYS A 183 3.34 -1.39 -16.03
CA LYS A 183 4.34 -1.42 -17.10
C LYS A 183 4.13 -0.31 -18.13
N LYS A 184 2.86 -0.02 -18.51
CA LYS A 184 2.53 1.04 -19.46
C LYS A 184 2.88 2.42 -18.89
N ILE A 185 2.49 2.70 -17.63
CA ILE A 185 2.76 4.01 -17.01
C ILE A 185 4.26 4.22 -16.79
N LYS A 186 5.02 3.17 -16.47
CA LYS A 186 6.47 3.25 -16.42
C LYS A 186 7.08 3.71 -17.74
N LYS A 187 6.63 3.17 -18.88
CA LYS A 187 7.10 3.62 -20.21
C LYS A 187 6.81 5.10 -20.47
N VAL A 188 5.64 5.59 -20.02
CA VAL A 188 5.31 7.01 -20.10
C VAL A 188 6.28 7.83 -19.26
N ILE A 189 6.52 7.43 -18.02
CA ILE A 189 7.48 8.12 -17.14
C ILE A 189 8.87 8.13 -17.78
N ASP A 190 9.36 7.01 -18.27
CA ASP A 190 10.69 6.90 -18.92
C ASP A 190 10.83 7.84 -20.13
N SER A 191 9.74 8.06 -20.87
CA SER A 191 9.75 8.97 -22.02
C SER A 191 9.76 10.46 -21.65
N MET A 192 9.30 10.80 -20.45
CA MET A 192 9.17 12.18 -19.98
C MET A 192 10.36 12.66 -19.17
N VAL A 193 11.08 11.73 -18.51
CA VAL A 193 12.13 12.07 -17.56
C VAL A 193 13.49 11.59 -18.01
N ASN A 194 14.51 12.40 -17.73
CA ASN A 194 15.87 11.88 -17.77
C ASN A 194 16.03 10.91 -16.61
N SER A 195 16.20 9.61 -16.88
CA SER A 195 16.22 8.53 -15.88
C SER A 195 17.21 8.73 -14.73
N ARG A 196 18.12 9.69 -14.86
CA ARG A 196 19.15 9.99 -13.85
C ARG A 196 18.59 10.43 -12.51
N ASP A 197 17.51 11.21 -12.49
CA ASP A 197 17.02 11.88 -11.30
C ASP A 197 15.62 11.42 -10.88
N THR A 198 15.15 10.29 -11.43
CA THR A 198 13.80 9.79 -11.14
C THR A 198 13.85 8.52 -10.30
N ILE A 199 13.04 8.52 -9.23
CA ILE A 199 12.71 7.32 -8.45
C ILE A 199 11.22 7.04 -8.66
N ILE A 200 10.90 5.84 -9.14
CA ILE A 200 9.54 5.32 -9.26
C ILE A 200 9.35 4.28 -8.17
N ILE A 201 8.27 4.39 -7.42
CA ILE A 201 7.91 3.42 -6.39
C ILE A 201 6.55 2.83 -6.75
N PHE A 202 6.53 1.58 -7.19
CA PHE A 202 5.32 0.78 -7.27
C PHE A 202 5.06 0.16 -5.91
N LEU A 203 3.87 0.39 -5.39
CA LEU A 203 3.50 -0.10 -4.06
C LEU A 203 2.07 -0.58 -4.06
N SER A 204 1.76 -1.50 -3.15
CA SER A 204 0.40 -1.76 -2.74
C SER A 204 0.23 -1.31 -1.29
N ASP A 205 -0.92 -0.75 -0.96
CA ASP A 205 -1.26 -0.27 0.37
C ASP A 205 -1.71 -1.40 1.31
N HIS A 206 -2.46 -2.36 0.78
CA HIS A 206 -2.93 -3.59 1.40
C HIS A 206 -3.23 -4.64 0.33
N GLY A 207 -3.57 -5.85 0.73
CA GLY A 207 -4.07 -6.89 -0.17
C GLY A 207 -5.60 -6.96 -0.18
N THR A 208 -6.14 -8.00 -0.84
CA THR A 208 -7.57 -8.22 -0.97
C THR A 208 -7.88 -9.71 -0.79
N ALA A 209 -8.71 -10.06 0.18
CA ALA A 209 -9.20 -11.41 0.37
C ALA A 209 -10.19 -11.81 -0.76
N SER A 210 -10.19 -13.07 -1.09
CA SER A 210 -11.06 -13.67 -2.12
C SER A 210 -12.00 -14.73 -1.54
N GLY A 211 -12.30 -14.64 -0.20
CA GLY A 211 -13.12 -15.59 0.52
C GLY A 211 -12.31 -16.67 1.27
N GLU A 212 -11.04 -16.42 1.56
CA GLU A 212 -10.20 -17.31 2.35
C GLU A 212 -10.67 -17.42 3.80
N ARG A 213 -11.24 -16.33 4.34
CA ARG A 213 -11.73 -16.24 5.72
C ARG A 213 -13.21 -15.90 5.74
N PHE A 214 -14.00 -16.70 6.44
CA PHE A 214 -15.41 -16.39 6.65
C PHE A 214 -15.55 -15.02 7.35
N GLY A 215 -16.42 -14.17 6.84
CA GLY A 215 -16.58 -12.80 7.32
C GLY A 215 -15.71 -11.74 6.63
N GLU A 216 -14.76 -12.13 5.76
CA GLU A 216 -13.97 -11.18 4.97
C GLU A 216 -14.09 -11.45 3.47
N ARG A 217 -14.85 -10.59 2.78
CA ARG A 217 -15.08 -10.68 1.33
C ARG A 217 -14.03 -9.93 0.51
N ASN A 218 -13.29 -9.02 1.14
CA ASN A 218 -12.41 -8.07 0.48
C ASN A 218 -11.19 -7.72 1.36
N TYR A 219 -11.25 -6.64 2.13
CA TYR A 219 -10.20 -6.14 3.01
C TYR A 219 -10.81 -5.34 4.17
N GLY A 220 -10.00 -5.04 5.18
CA GLY A 220 -10.39 -4.18 6.30
C GLY A 220 -11.13 -4.88 7.44
N SER A 221 -11.52 -6.15 7.28
CA SER A 221 -12.17 -6.91 8.35
C SER A 221 -11.19 -7.56 9.30
N TYR A 222 -10.13 -8.16 8.75
CA TYR A 222 -9.15 -8.91 9.50
C TYR A 222 -7.72 -8.46 9.16
N THR A 223 -6.74 -9.11 9.81
CA THR A 223 -5.31 -8.83 9.64
C THR A 223 -4.52 -10.08 9.21
N TYR A 224 -5.12 -10.90 8.32
CA TYR A 224 -4.43 -12.04 7.72
C TYR A 224 -3.49 -11.61 6.58
N GLU A 225 -2.54 -12.50 6.21
CA GLU A 225 -1.50 -12.19 5.20
C GLU A 225 -2.08 -11.76 3.86
N GLU A 226 -3.21 -12.32 3.43
CA GLU A 226 -3.88 -11.94 2.18
C GLU A 226 -4.34 -10.48 2.14
N THR A 227 -4.50 -9.83 3.30
CA THR A 227 -4.93 -8.42 3.39
C THR A 227 -3.86 -7.48 3.92
N ILE A 228 -2.96 -7.92 4.81
CA ILE A 228 -1.97 -7.01 5.38
C ILE A 228 -0.57 -7.16 4.78
N ARG A 229 -0.24 -8.29 4.15
CA ARG A 229 1.06 -8.40 3.49
C ARG A 229 0.99 -7.77 2.10
N THR A 230 1.88 -6.82 1.87
CA THR A 230 1.99 -6.04 0.65
C THR A 230 3.42 -6.00 0.16
N PHE A 231 3.69 -5.23 -0.88
CA PHE A 231 5.00 -5.13 -1.52
C PHE A 231 5.37 -3.70 -1.91
N TYR A 232 6.69 -3.44 -2.02
CA TYR A 232 7.25 -2.24 -2.61
C TYR A 232 8.29 -2.59 -3.66
N LEU A 233 8.29 -1.86 -4.78
CA LEU A 233 9.29 -1.97 -5.83
C LEU A 233 9.84 -0.57 -6.13
N PHE A 234 11.13 -0.38 -5.88
CA PHE A 234 11.86 0.85 -6.17
C PHE A 234 12.62 0.70 -7.48
N ILE A 235 12.43 1.65 -8.41
CA ILE A 235 13.12 1.69 -9.70
C ILE A 235 13.73 3.09 -9.89
N GLY A 236 14.99 3.16 -10.31
CA GLY A 236 15.69 4.41 -10.58
C GLY A 236 17.15 4.19 -10.90
N GLN A 237 17.86 5.24 -11.34
CA GLN A 237 19.24 5.08 -11.76
C GLN A 237 20.20 4.70 -10.61
N LYS A 238 19.95 5.24 -9.40
CA LYS A 238 20.74 4.96 -8.20
C LYS A 238 20.15 3.83 -7.35
N ILE A 239 19.19 3.09 -7.91
CA ILE A 239 18.53 1.96 -7.28
C ILE A 239 19.14 0.68 -7.83
N LEU A 240 19.51 -0.24 -6.96
CA LEU A 240 20.05 -1.53 -7.37
C LEU A 240 19.00 -2.37 -8.09
N LYS A 241 19.41 -2.96 -9.20
CA LYS A 241 18.54 -3.80 -10.03
C LYS A 241 18.61 -5.26 -9.60
N LYS A 242 17.53 -6.01 -9.89
CA LYS A 242 17.43 -7.46 -9.65
C LYS A 242 17.67 -7.86 -8.19
N GLN A 243 17.25 -6.98 -7.26
CA GLN A 243 17.31 -7.28 -5.84
C GLN A 243 15.91 -7.63 -5.34
N THR A 244 15.81 -8.69 -4.55
CA THR A 244 14.55 -9.08 -3.87
C THR A 244 14.84 -9.32 -2.40
N SER A 245 14.04 -8.74 -1.52
CA SER A 245 14.15 -8.88 -0.08
C SER A 245 12.85 -9.43 0.52
N ASP A 246 13.00 -10.48 1.34
CA ASP A 246 11.96 -11.06 2.18
C ASP A 246 11.99 -10.52 3.63
N ASN A 247 12.88 -9.57 3.90
CA ASN A 247 12.98 -8.97 5.22
C ASN A 247 11.67 -8.25 5.58
N LEU A 248 11.24 -8.46 6.83
CA LEU A 248 10.03 -7.84 7.34
C LEU A 248 10.18 -6.31 7.39
N LEU A 249 9.28 -5.61 6.73
CA LEU A 249 9.10 -4.16 6.78
C LEU A 249 7.67 -3.82 7.20
N SER A 250 7.46 -2.57 7.54
CA SER A 250 6.13 -2.00 7.80
C SER A 250 5.88 -0.78 6.92
N THR A 251 4.64 -0.47 6.64
CA THR A 251 4.27 0.73 5.87
C THR A 251 4.70 2.04 6.53
N ILE A 252 4.97 2.06 7.84
CA ILE A 252 5.57 3.23 8.53
C ILE A 252 7.02 3.50 8.13
N ASP A 253 7.72 2.51 7.54
CA ASP A 253 9.13 2.62 7.16
C ASP A 253 9.33 3.38 5.85
N ILE A 254 8.24 3.59 5.06
CA ILE A 254 8.34 4.23 3.76
C ILE A 254 8.69 5.71 3.85
N LEU A 255 8.08 6.46 4.77
CA LEU A 255 8.38 7.89 4.91
C LEU A 255 9.85 8.14 5.24
N PRO A 256 10.45 7.55 6.30
CA PRO A 256 11.88 7.76 6.58
C PRO A 256 12.77 7.31 5.42
N THR A 257 12.42 6.23 4.71
CA THR A 257 13.17 5.76 3.54
C THR A 257 13.15 6.78 2.41
N VAL A 258 11.98 7.32 2.10
CA VAL A 258 11.82 8.33 1.04
C VAL A 258 12.57 9.61 1.36
N LEU A 259 12.50 10.06 2.61
CA LEU A 259 13.23 11.24 3.06
C LEU A 259 14.74 11.06 2.92
N ASP A 260 15.28 9.91 3.30
CA ASP A 260 16.71 9.60 3.14
C ASP A 260 17.12 9.47 1.66
N LEU A 261 16.24 8.90 0.81
CA LEU A 261 16.48 8.84 -0.64
C LEU A 261 16.52 10.23 -1.27
N CYS A 262 15.75 11.18 -0.73
CA CYS A 262 15.72 12.58 -1.16
C CYS A 262 16.78 13.46 -0.48
N GLY A 263 17.48 12.97 0.54
CA GLY A 263 18.40 13.78 1.35
C GLY A 263 17.70 14.84 2.20
N ILE A 264 16.45 14.59 2.61
CA ILE A 264 15.63 15.52 3.40
C ILE A 264 15.67 15.13 4.86
N ASN A 265 16.12 16.06 5.70
CA ASN A 265 16.11 15.90 7.15
C ASN A 265 14.85 16.54 7.77
N VAL A 266 14.24 15.84 8.72
CA VAL A 266 13.11 16.33 9.50
C VAL A 266 13.46 16.44 10.99
N ASN A 267 12.83 17.36 11.71
CA ASN A 267 13.10 17.64 13.13
C ASN A 267 12.11 16.94 14.08
N PHE A 268 11.39 15.94 13.61
CA PHE A 268 10.47 15.13 14.41
C PHE A 268 10.84 13.65 14.32
N LYS A 269 10.41 12.87 15.33
CA LYS A 269 10.70 11.44 15.40
C LYS A 269 9.70 10.64 14.57
N LEU A 270 10.22 9.67 13.82
CA LEU A 270 9.44 8.65 13.11
C LEU A 270 9.69 7.29 13.79
N PRO A 271 8.66 6.50 14.07
CA PRO A 271 8.81 5.15 14.64
C PRO A 271 9.38 4.15 13.62
N GLY A 272 9.15 4.39 12.33
CA GLY A 272 9.68 3.60 11.22
C GLY A 272 11.19 3.79 11.03
N LYS A 273 11.80 2.85 10.34
CA LYS A 273 13.23 2.86 10.00
C LYS A 273 13.42 3.01 8.50
N SER A 274 14.41 3.79 8.12
CA SER A 274 14.82 3.87 6.73
C SER A 274 15.53 2.58 6.30
N PHE A 275 15.22 2.14 5.09
CA PHE A 275 15.92 1.07 4.38
C PHE A 275 16.55 1.58 3.06
N ALA A 276 16.83 2.89 2.98
CA ALA A 276 17.45 3.52 1.81
C ALA A 276 18.82 2.92 1.47
N ASP A 277 19.60 2.52 2.48
CA ASP A 277 20.91 1.89 2.27
C ASP A 277 20.76 0.54 1.54
N VAL A 278 19.73 -0.25 1.90
CA VAL A 278 19.42 -1.51 1.20
C VAL A 278 19.19 -1.28 -0.28
N ILE A 279 18.44 -0.23 -0.59
CA ILE A 279 18.07 0.14 -1.96
C ILE A 279 19.29 0.59 -2.76
N LYS A 280 20.25 1.29 -2.12
CA LYS A 280 21.43 1.87 -2.76
C LYS A 280 22.65 0.92 -2.77
N GLU A 281 22.85 0.16 -1.70
CA GLU A 281 24.07 -0.59 -1.43
C GLU A 281 23.90 -2.11 -1.48
N GLY A 282 22.67 -2.58 -1.39
CA GLY A 282 22.32 -4.00 -1.48
C GLY A 282 21.74 -4.58 -0.19
N ILE A 283 21.10 -5.74 -0.39
CA ILE A 283 20.42 -6.46 0.68
C ILE A 283 21.43 -7.13 1.60
N THR A 284 21.45 -6.72 2.86
CA THR A 284 22.22 -7.40 3.91
C THR A 284 21.27 -8.19 4.81
N LYS A 285 21.76 -9.25 5.47
CA LYS A 285 20.93 -10.14 6.33
C LYS A 285 20.27 -9.46 7.53
N ASN A 286 20.66 -8.23 7.88
CA ASN A 286 20.21 -7.54 9.09
C ASN A 286 19.26 -6.38 8.82
N HIS A 287 18.70 -6.27 7.61
CA HIS A 287 17.70 -5.25 7.31
C HIS A 287 16.31 -5.74 7.67
N GLY A 288 15.49 -4.78 8.07
CA GLY A 288 14.11 -5.02 8.41
C GLY A 288 13.79 -4.65 9.86
N THR A 289 12.51 -4.65 10.15
CA THR A 289 12.02 -4.45 11.52
C THR A 289 11.91 -5.80 12.25
N LYS A 290 12.06 -5.78 13.58
CA LYS A 290 11.83 -6.99 14.38
C LYS A 290 10.36 -7.34 14.46
N TYR A 291 9.50 -6.33 14.49
CA TYR A 291 8.05 -6.49 14.62
C TYR A 291 7.37 -5.52 13.67
N ALA A 292 6.25 -5.94 13.10
CA ALA A 292 5.29 -5.08 12.43
C ALA A 292 3.94 -5.21 13.12
N PHE A 293 3.19 -4.12 13.19
CA PHE A 293 1.86 -4.08 13.78
C PHE A 293 0.84 -3.73 12.72
N SER A 294 -0.35 -4.33 12.85
CA SER A 294 -1.51 -3.98 12.04
C SER A 294 -2.76 -3.96 12.93
N GLU A 295 -3.69 -3.05 12.61
CA GLU A 295 -4.95 -2.93 13.31
C GLU A 295 -6.08 -2.57 12.35
N THR A 296 -7.31 -3.01 12.67
CA THR A 296 -8.52 -2.64 11.92
C THR A 296 -9.75 -2.68 12.80
N GLY A 297 -10.80 -1.95 12.38
CA GLY A 297 -12.12 -1.94 13.01
C GLY A 297 -13.09 -2.94 12.39
N ALA A 298 -12.63 -3.95 11.64
CA ALA A 298 -13.44 -5.02 11.07
C ALA A 298 -14.69 -4.53 10.30
N LEU A 299 -14.57 -3.46 9.53
CA LEU A 299 -15.68 -2.66 8.98
C LEU A 299 -16.77 -3.47 8.27
N HIS A 300 -16.38 -4.48 7.49
CA HIS A 300 -17.30 -5.31 6.68
C HIS A 300 -17.28 -6.78 7.12
N GLY A 301 -16.92 -7.05 8.37
CA GLY A 301 -16.79 -8.37 8.94
C GLY A 301 -17.88 -8.69 9.98
N LEU A 302 -17.68 -9.81 10.68
CA LEU A 302 -18.62 -10.32 11.70
C LEU A 302 -18.79 -9.39 12.91
N TYR A 303 -17.77 -8.62 13.24
CA TYR A 303 -17.74 -7.77 14.45
C TYR A 303 -17.31 -6.34 14.08
N PRO A 304 -18.12 -5.57 13.32
CA PRO A 304 -17.72 -4.26 12.86
C PRO A 304 -17.55 -3.26 14.01
N SER A 305 -16.46 -2.52 13.99
CA SER A 305 -16.13 -1.46 14.95
C SER A 305 -15.68 -0.19 14.19
N PRO A 306 -16.64 0.63 13.73
CA PRO A 306 -16.32 1.80 12.90
C PRO A 306 -15.59 2.92 13.65
N GLU A 307 -15.67 2.96 14.99
CA GLU A 307 -15.16 4.07 15.82
C GLU A 307 -13.74 3.83 16.35
N LYS A 308 -13.31 2.58 16.45
CA LYS A 308 -11.99 2.18 16.96
C LYS A 308 -11.59 0.82 16.42
N PRO A 309 -10.29 0.52 16.34
CA PRO A 309 -9.83 -0.84 16.05
C PRO A 309 -10.33 -1.84 17.09
N ASN A 310 -10.62 -3.06 16.66
CA ASN A 310 -10.96 -4.21 17.50
C ASN A 310 -10.32 -5.52 17.02
N VAL A 311 -9.51 -5.45 15.97
CA VAL A 311 -8.64 -6.54 15.52
C VAL A 311 -7.21 -6.00 15.46
N PHE A 312 -6.31 -6.67 16.16
CA PHE A 312 -4.92 -6.26 16.30
C PHE A 312 -3.98 -7.40 15.92
N CYS A 313 -2.87 -7.08 15.32
CA CYS A 313 -1.86 -8.06 14.94
C CYS A 313 -0.47 -7.56 15.28
N ILE A 314 0.36 -8.48 15.77
CA ILE A 314 1.81 -8.34 15.81
C ILE A 314 2.43 -9.46 14.98
N LYS A 315 3.35 -9.08 14.10
CA LYS A 315 4.05 -9.98 13.19
C LYS A 315 5.56 -9.86 13.37
N THR A 316 6.23 -10.99 13.37
CA THR A 316 7.68 -11.13 13.23
C THR A 316 7.99 -11.79 11.88
N SER A 317 9.27 -12.04 11.58
CA SER A 317 9.65 -12.84 10.41
C SER A 317 9.12 -14.28 10.45
N LYS A 318 8.85 -14.81 11.65
CA LYS A 318 8.47 -16.21 11.86
C LYS A 318 7.05 -16.41 12.36
N TYR A 319 6.59 -15.59 13.28
CA TYR A 319 5.30 -15.77 13.93
C TYR A 319 4.40 -14.56 13.75
N LYS A 320 3.10 -14.80 13.73
CA LYS A 320 2.07 -13.77 13.75
C LYS A 320 1.01 -14.11 14.78
N LEU A 321 0.72 -13.15 15.66
CA LEU A 321 -0.34 -13.23 16.66
C LEU A 321 -1.43 -12.24 16.27
N ILE A 322 -2.68 -12.70 16.20
CA ILE A 322 -3.87 -11.87 15.97
C ILE A 322 -4.75 -11.93 17.22
N TYR A 323 -5.24 -10.77 17.64
CA TYR A 323 -6.21 -10.64 18.72
C TYR A 323 -7.49 -10.01 18.18
N PHE A 324 -8.60 -10.71 18.33
CA PHE A 324 -9.96 -10.27 18.03
C PHE A 324 -10.63 -9.83 19.34
N GLU A 325 -10.67 -8.52 19.60
CA GLU A 325 -11.11 -7.95 20.89
C GLU A 325 -12.59 -8.31 21.21
N THR A 326 -13.49 -8.17 20.21
CA THR A 326 -14.92 -8.35 20.44
C THR A 326 -15.29 -9.78 20.83
N PRO A 327 -14.85 -10.86 20.13
CA PRO A 327 -15.07 -12.22 20.57
C PRO A 327 -14.10 -12.65 21.66
N ASN A 328 -13.06 -11.86 21.96
CA ASN A 328 -11.96 -12.18 22.88
C ASN A 328 -11.22 -13.47 22.46
N GLU A 329 -10.84 -13.56 21.21
CA GLU A 329 -10.18 -14.71 20.60
C GLU A 329 -8.76 -14.37 20.14
N TRP A 330 -7.89 -15.38 20.20
CA TRP A 330 -6.51 -15.28 19.77
C TRP A 330 -6.20 -16.29 18.67
N SER A 331 -5.35 -15.90 17.74
CA SER A 331 -4.81 -16.82 16.73
C SER A 331 -3.32 -16.59 16.58
N LEU A 332 -2.55 -17.68 16.62
CA LEU A 332 -1.10 -17.68 16.45
C LEU A 332 -0.74 -18.53 15.23
N PHE A 333 0.13 -18.02 14.37
CA PHE A 333 0.56 -18.69 13.15
C PHE A 333 2.08 -18.75 13.06
N ASP A 334 2.61 -19.88 12.59
CA ASP A 334 4.01 -20.07 12.21
C ASP A 334 4.15 -19.76 10.70
N LEU A 335 4.47 -18.53 10.36
CA LEU A 335 4.56 -18.07 8.97
C LEU A 335 5.69 -18.72 8.16
N GLU A 336 6.67 -19.35 8.81
CA GLU A 336 7.75 -20.08 8.14
C GLU A 336 7.23 -21.40 7.56
N ASN A 337 6.35 -22.10 8.29
CA ASN A 337 5.81 -23.40 7.90
C ASN A 337 4.36 -23.30 7.36
N ASP A 338 3.65 -22.23 7.70
CA ASP A 338 2.27 -21.96 7.29
C ASP A 338 2.10 -20.49 6.86
N PRO A 339 2.69 -20.08 5.73
CA PRO A 339 2.65 -18.69 5.25
C PRO A 339 1.25 -18.21 4.83
N LEU A 340 0.29 -19.12 4.70
CA LEU A 340 -1.12 -18.82 4.38
C LEU A 340 -2.04 -18.91 5.60
N GLU A 341 -1.48 -19.10 6.81
CA GLU A 341 -2.21 -19.05 8.08
C GLU A 341 -3.42 -20.00 8.15
N GLN A 342 -3.22 -21.25 7.70
CA GLN A 342 -4.27 -22.25 7.67
C GLN A 342 -4.47 -22.96 9.03
N LYS A 343 -3.44 -22.94 9.88
CA LYS A 343 -3.44 -23.66 11.15
C LYS A 343 -3.15 -22.72 12.32
N ASN A 344 -4.20 -22.40 13.08
CA ASN A 344 -4.03 -21.72 14.37
C ASN A 344 -3.35 -22.66 15.37
N ILE A 345 -2.23 -22.20 15.96
CA ILE A 345 -1.42 -22.94 16.93
C ILE A 345 -1.43 -22.30 18.33
N PHE A 346 -2.37 -21.33 18.55
CA PHE A 346 -2.55 -20.68 19.86
C PHE A 346 -3.03 -21.67 20.91
#